data_c56b9c15b92811e405157b6d3ca42ff2
#
_entry.id   c56b9c15b92811e405157b6d3ca42ff2
#
_cell.length_a   1.000
_cell.length_b   1.000
_cell.length_c   1.000
_cell.angle_alpha   90.00
_cell.angle_beta   90.00
_cell.angle_gamma   90.00
#
_symmetry.space_group_name_H-M   'P 1'
#
loop_
_entity.id
_entity.type
_entity.pdbx_description
1 polymer ?
#
loop_
_entity_poly.entity_id
_entity_poly.type
_entity_poly.pdbx_seq_one_letter_code
_entity_poly.pdbx_strand_id
1 'polypeptide(L)'
;VLSFVVPFIIYPYYCVIGGWVMKYMFSYLAFQGGVTAADGFFTGFITAQWQPIFFTILFAILCFVIVYKGVEKGIERYSRILMPVLIIIVLFIGIYSLFIKHTDANGITRTGLEGAAVYFIPNFEGLTFKKFLYTVLDAMGQLFYSLSIAMGIMITYGSYMKKDANLVKSVNQIEIFDTGIALLAGMMIIPAVYAFSGTEGMSAGPGLMFITLPKVFASLGAFGEFIGLIFFVMVLFAALTSAISILEAITSSVMDKFKWSRKKATLIMAASTFVISILVCLGYNVFYFDLKFPTG
;
A
#
# COMPACT_ATOMS: atom_id res chain seq x y z
N VAL A 1 -12.53 10.58 -19.64
CA VAL A 1 -13.57 9.92 -18.78
C VAL A 1 -12.92 8.84 -17.94
N LEU A 2 -12.24 7.84 -18.54
CA LEU A 2 -11.60 6.76 -17.80
C LEU A 2 -10.56 7.26 -16.78
N SER A 3 -9.74 8.25 -17.15
CA SER A 3 -8.75 8.88 -16.27
C SER A 3 -9.33 9.57 -15.02
N PHE A 4 -10.64 9.78 -14.99
CA PHE A 4 -11.37 10.28 -13.82
C PHE A 4 -12.05 9.14 -13.06
N VAL A 5 -12.72 8.23 -13.76
CA VAL A 5 -13.50 7.15 -13.15
C VAL A 5 -12.61 6.19 -12.36
N VAL A 6 -11.47 5.82 -12.93
CA VAL A 6 -10.54 4.89 -12.28
C VAL A 6 -10.04 5.42 -10.93
N PRO A 7 -9.42 6.61 -10.82
CA PRO A 7 -8.99 7.13 -9.52
C PRO A 7 -10.17 7.40 -8.58
N PHE A 8 -11.35 7.75 -9.09
CA PHE A 8 -12.54 7.98 -8.26
C PHE A 8 -13.04 6.70 -7.58
N ILE A 9 -12.89 5.53 -8.22
CA ILE A 9 -13.24 4.23 -7.65
C ILE A 9 -12.12 3.72 -6.71
N ILE A 10 -10.85 3.94 -7.08
CA ILE A 10 -9.70 3.46 -6.30
C ILE A 10 -9.55 4.24 -4.98
N TYR A 11 -9.78 5.55 -4.98
CA TYR A 11 -9.53 6.40 -3.82
C TYR A 11 -10.29 5.96 -2.55
N PRO A 12 -11.60 5.62 -2.59
CA PRO A 12 -12.32 5.11 -1.42
C PRO A 12 -11.68 3.86 -0.80
N TYR A 13 -11.34 2.89 -1.62
CA TYR A 13 -10.65 1.68 -1.18
C TYR A 13 -9.27 1.99 -0.59
N TYR A 14 -8.55 2.91 -1.22
CA TYR A 14 -7.24 3.36 -0.73
C TYR A 14 -7.33 4.02 0.64
N CYS A 15 -8.39 4.80 0.91
CA CYS A 15 -8.65 5.37 2.23
C CYS A 15 -8.91 4.30 3.30
N VAL A 16 -9.58 3.20 2.94
CA VAL A 16 -9.80 2.07 3.85
C VAL A 16 -8.47 1.42 4.25
N ILE A 17 -7.61 1.11 3.27
CA ILE A 17 -6.27 0.56 3.56
C ILE A 17 -5.43 1.56 4.37
N GLY A 18 -5.47 2.85 4.03
CA GLY A 18 -4.81 3.89 4.82
C GLY A 18 -5.29 3.91 6.27
N GLY A 19 -6.57 3.69 6.51
CA GLY A 19 -7.14 3.49 7.85
C GLY A 19 -6.57 2.27 8.57
N TRP A 20 -6.38 1.16 7.88
CA TRP A 20 -5.73 -0.03 8.45
C TRP A 20 -4.28 0.25 8.89
N VAL A 21 -3.52 0.94 8.03
CA VAL A 21 -2.15 1.38 8.36
C VAL A 21 -2.16 2.26 9.63
N MET A 22 -3.10 3.21 9.73
CA MET A 22 -3.24 4.04 10.92
C MET A 22 -3.55 3.21 12.17
N LYS A 23 -4.43 2.23 12.09
CA LYS A 23 -4.73 1.33 13.23
C LYS A 23 -3.46 0.66 13.73
N TYR A 24 -2.67 0.08 12.83
CA TYR A 24 -1.42 -0.58 13.20
C TYR A 24 -0.41 0.42 13.76
N MET A 25 -0.22 1.57 13.13
CA MET A 25 0.65 2.63 13.67
C MET A 25 0.26 3.01 15.11
N PHE A 26 -1.03 3.21 15.39
CA PHE A 26 -1.49 3.53 16.74
C PHE A 26 -1.29 2.36 17.71
N SER A 27 -1.45 1.11 17.27
CA SER A 27 -1.19 -0.05 18.11
C SER A 27 0.29 -0.13 18.52
N TYR A 28 1.23 0.08 17.60
CA TYR A 28 2.66 0.16 17.91
C TYR A 28 3.03 1.38 18.76
N LEU A 29 2.41 2.53 18.50
CA LEU A 29 2.60 3.73 19.33
C LEU A 29 2.15 3.52 20.79
N ALA A 30 1.13 2.68 20.99
CA ALA A 30 0.65 2.28 22.31
C ALA A 30 1.42 1.10 22.93
N PHE A 31 2.54 0.68 22.35
CA PHE A 31 3.33 -0.48 22.75
C PHE A 31 2.50 -1.79 22.79
N GLN A 32 1.59 -1.93 21.85
CA GLN A 32 0.73 -3.10 21.66
C GLN A 32 1.02 -3.83 20.32
N GLY A 33 2.22 -3.68 19.78
CA GLY A 33 2.61 -4.33 18.53
C GLY A 33 2.54 -5.86 18.61
N GLY A 34 2.92 -6.45 19.77
CA GLY A 34 2.78 -7.88 19.99
C GLY A 34 1.33 -8.39 19.84
N VAL A 35 0.33 -7.58 20.19
CA VAL A 35 -1.09 -7.93 20.02
C VAL A 35 -1.46 -7.98 18.54
N THR A 36 -0.84 -7.14 17.71
CA THR A 36 -1.11 -7.12 16.24
C THR A 36 -0.61 -8.38 15.54
N ALA A 37 0.32 -9.11 16.16
CA ALA A 37 0.85 -10.37 15.64
C ALA A 37 -0.05 -11.59 15.96
N ALA A 38 -1.05 -11.42 16.84
CA ALA A 38 -1.96 -12.49 17.21
C ALA A 38 -2.83 -12.92 16.01
N ASP A 39 -3.06 -14.24 15.91
CA ASP A 39 -3.95 -14.77 14.88
C ASP A 39 -5.36 -14.21 15.04
N GLY A 40 -5.95 -13.80 13.92
CA GLY A 40 -7.28 -13.21 13.91
C GLY A 40 -7.35 -11.72 14.25
N PHE A 41 -6.27 -11.05 14.67
CA PHE A 41 -6.30 -9.61 14.98
C PHE A 41 -6.71 -8.77 13.78
N PHE A 42 -6.08 -9.00 12.61
CA PHE A 42 -6.42 -8.28 11.39
C PHE A 42 -7.86 -8.55 10.94
N THR A 43 -8.26 -9.82 10.90
CA THR A 43 -9.61 -10.21 10.50
C THR A 43 -10.66 -9.63 11.47
N GLY A 44 -10.42 -9.73 12.77
CA GLY A 44 -11.31 -9.15 13.78
C GLY A 44 -11.41 -7.62 13.68
N PHE A 45 -10.32 -6.95 13.32
CA PHE A 45 -10.33 -5.51 13.09
C PHE A 45 -11.15 -5.12 11.85
N ILE A 46 -10.90 -5.74 10.68
CA ILE A 46 -11.59 -5.34 9.44
C ILE A 46 -13.08 -5.70 9.44
N THR A 47 -13.48 -6.74 10.20
CA THR A 47 -14.89 -7.12 10.34
C THR A 47 -15.59 -6.39 11.48
N ALA A 48 -14.87 -5.63 12.31
CA ALA A 48 -15.48 -4.81 13.35
C ALA A 48 -16.32 -3.67 12.72
N GLN A 49 -17.46 -3.36 13.34
CA GLN A 49 -18.41 -2.41 12.76
C GLN A 49 -17.89 -0.96 12.75
N TRP A 50 -17.27 -0.50 13.82
CA TRP A 50 -16.94 0.92 14.01
C TRP A 50 -15.46 1.26 13.87
N GLN A 51 -14.57 0.35 14.28
CA GLN A 51 -13.14 0.64 14.28
C GLN A 51 -12.56 0.92 12.90
N PRO A 52 -12.82 0.12 11.84
CA PRO A 52 -12.30 0.40 10.50
C PRO A 52 -12.82 1.74 9.96
N ILE A 53 -14.10 2.05 10.20
CA ILE A 53 -14.73 3.31 9.79
C ILE A 53 -14.02 4.50 10.44
N PHE A 54 -13.78 4.45 11.76
CA PHE A 54 -13.11 5.53 12.48
C PHE A 54 -11.73 5.85 11.90
N PHE A 55 -10.88 4.83 11.69
CA PHE A 55 -9.54 5.04 11.14
C PHE A 55 -9.57 5.45 9.67
N THR A 56 -10.52 4.96 8.88
CA THR A 56 -10.73 5.40 7.49
C THR A 56 -11.14 6.87 7.42
N ILE A 57 -12.03 7.31 8.30
CA ILE A 57 -12.44 8.72 8.44
C ILE A 57 -11.22 9.59 8.77
N LEU A 58 -10.43 9.18 9.74
CA LEU A 58 -9.26 9.93 10.17
C LEU A 58 -8.24 10.09 9.03
N PHE A 59 -7.98 9.02 8.29
CA PHE A 59 -7.11 9.05 7.12
C PHE A 59 -7.65 9.95 6.00
N ALA A 60 -8.94 9.83 5.68
CA ALA A 60 -9.59 10.65 4.64
C ALA A 60 -9.57 12.15 5.00
N ILE A 61 -9.77 12.51 6.29
CA ILE A 61 -9.67 13.89 6.76
C ILE A 61 -8.26 14.44 6.58
N LEU A 62 -7.21 13.66 6.87
CA LEU A 62 -5.83 14.07 6.65
C LEU A 62 -5.57 14.36 5.15
N CYS A 63 -5.99 13.48 4.26
CA CYS A 63 -5.88 13.69 2.83
C CYS A 63 -6.65 14.95 2.38
N PHE A 64 -7.89 15.11 2.84
CA PHE A 64 -8.71 16.28 2.55
C PHE A 64 -8.04 17.58 2.96
N VAL A 65 -7.57 17.69 4.20
CA VAL A 65 -6.94 18.90 4.74
C VAL A 65 -5.70 19.30 3.92
N ILE A 66 -4.92 18.33 3.47
CA ILE A 66 -3.71 18.59 2.70
C ILE A 66 -4.07 19.07 1.29
N VAL A 67 -4.96 18.40 0.58
CA VAL A 67 -5.39 18.80 -0.78
C VAL A 67 -6.13 20.15 -0.75
N TYR A 68 -6.92 20.40 0.29
CA TYR A 68 -7.63 21.68 0.48
C TYR A 68 -6.67 22.87 0.66
N LYS A 69 -5.55 22.66 1.36
CA LYS A 69 -4.52 23.71 1.60
C LYS A 69 -3.55 23.90 0.42
N GLY A 70 -3.51 22.95 -0.53
CA GLY A 70 -2.57 22.90 -1.64
C GLY A 70 -1.35 22.02 -1.37
N VAL A 71 -0.83 21.42 -2.44
CA VAL A 71 0.14 20.30 -2.39
C VAL A 71 1.59 20.76 -2.13
N GLU A 72 1.95 21.98 -2.53
CA GLU A 72 3.37 22.38 -2.67
C GLU A 72 4.16 22.49 -1.35
N LYS A 73 3.54 22.87 -0.25
CA LYS A 73 4.29 23.26 0.98
C LYS A 73 4.40 22.18 2.07
N GLY A 74 3.61 21.11 2.00
CA GLY A 74 3.58 20.09 3.05
C GLY A 74 4.30 18.81 2.64
N ILE A 75 3.86 18.19 1.57
CA ILE A 75 4.20 16.82 1.23
C ILE A 75 5.63 16.68 0.73
N GLU A 76 6.08 17.58 -0.16
CA GLU A 76 7.42 17.51 -0.74
C GLU A 76 8.52 17.54 0.33
N ARG A 77 8.38 18.41 1.34
CA ARG A 77 9.37 18.53 2.41
C ARG A 77 9.47 17.26 3.26
N TYR A 78 8.32 16.68 3.64
CA TYR A 78 8.30 15.46 4.45
C TYR A 78 8.73 14.23 3.66
N SER A 79 8.26 14.09 2.42
CA SER A 79 8.65 12.97 1.56
C SER A 79 10.16 12.93 1.31
N ARG A 80 10.81 14.07 1.17
CA ARG A 80 12.26 14.17 0.95
C ARG A 80 13.09 13.59 2.11
N ILE A 81 12.58 13.65 3.34
CA ILE A 81 13.25 13.07 4.52
C ILE A 81 12.81 11.62 4.74
N LEU A 82 11.53 11.34 4.61
CA LEU A 82 10.95 10.06 4.97
C LEU A 82 11.26 8.94 3.96
N MET A 83 11.33 9.27 2.66
CA MET A 83 11.63 8.25 1.65
C MET A 83 13.03 7.61 1.81
N PRO A 84 14.14 8.35 2.02
CA PRO A 84 15.42 7.73 2.32
C PRO A 84 15.39 6.87 3.59
N VAL A 85 14.71 7.31 4.63
CA VAL A 85 14.57 6.55 5.88
C VAL A 85 13.78 5.27 5.63
N LEU A 86 12.70 5.32 4.83
CA LEU A 86 11.94 4.14 4.41
C LEU A 86 12.86 3.12 3.72
N ILE A 87 13.66 3.56 2.76
CA ILE A 87 14.60 2.68 2.04
C ILE A 87 15.57 2.00 3.01
N ILE A 88 16.14 2.75 3.96
CA ILE A 88 17.07 2.20 4.96
C ILE A 88 16.38 1.13 5.80
N ILE A 89 15.15 1.35 6.23
CA ILE A 89 14.41 0.38 7.07
C ILE A 89 13.98 -0.83 6.25
N VAL A 90 13.51 -0.65 5.02
CA VAL A 90 13.17 -1.76 4.13
C VAL A 90 14.41 -2.63 3.89
N LEU A 91 15.58 -2.02 3.66
CA LEU A 91 16.85 -2.73 3.54
C LEU A 91 17.20 -3.49 4.82
N PHE A 92 17.09 -2.84 5.99
CA PHE A 92 17.38 -3.48 7.27
C PHE A 92 16.48 -4.68 7.52
N ILE A 93 15.16 -4.52 7.37
CA ILE A 93 14.20 -5.61 7.57
C ILE A 93 14.40 -6.69 6.49
N GLY A 94 14.71 -6.30 5.24
CA GLY A 94 15.01 -7.23 4.15
C GLY A 94 16.22 -8.11 4.45
N ILE A 95 17.32 -7.51 4.92
CA ILE A 95 18.51 -8.27 5.35
C ILE A 95 18.15 -9.17 6.54
N TYR A 96 17.45 -8.63 7.53
CA TYR A 96 17.03 -9.41 8.70
C TYR A 96 16.14 -10.60 8.31
N SER A 97 15.23 -10.44 7.36
CA SER A 97 14.32 -11.49 6.91
C SER A 97 15.04 -12.73 6.34
N LEU A 98 16.24 -12.55 5.79
CA LEU A 98 17.06 -13.66 5.29
C LEU A 98 17.55 -14.60 6.42
N PHE A 99 17.72 -14.06 7.63
CA PHE A 99 18.22 -14.82 8.79
C PHE A 99 17.09 -15.39 9.66
N ILE A 100 15.83 -15.14 9.30
CA ILE A 100 14.70 -15.71 10.03
C ILE A 100 14.69 -17.23 9.90
N LYS A 101 14.52 -17.90 11.03
CA LYS A 101 14.23 -19.33 11.13
C LYS A 101 12.94 -19.51 11.90
N HIS A 102 11.98 -20.23 11.34
CA HIS A 102 10.71 -20.53 12.00
C HIS A 102 10.38 -22.02 11.82
N THR A 103 9.93 -22.64 12.92
CA THR A 103 9.43 -24.01 12.91
C THR A 103 7.92 -23.96 13.12
N ASP A 104 7.16 -24.48 12.17
CA ASP A 104 5.70 -24.50 12.27
C ASP A 104 5.18 -25.56 13.25
N ALA A 105 3.86 -25.58 13.49
CA ALA A 105 3.22 -26.53 14.39
C ALA A 105 3.40 -28.01 13.97
N ASN A 106 3.75 -28.26 12.71
CA ASN A 106 4.00 -29.60 12.15
C ASN A 106 5.48 -30.01 12.27
N GLY A 107 6.32 -29.18 12.90
CA GLY A 107 7.75 -29.45 13.05
C GLY A 107 8.61 -29.15 11.80
N ILE A 108 8.04 -28.52 10.76
CA ILE A 108 8.77 -28.15 9.55
C ILE A 108 9.48 -26.83 9.81
N THR A 109 10.81 -26.85 9.72
CA THR A 109 11.65 -25.65 9.86
C THR A 109 11.89 -25.04 8.48
N ARG A 110 11.53 -23.78 8.30
CA ARG A 110 11.79 -22.99 7.10
C ARG A 110 12.70 -21.81 7.42
N THR A 111 13.47 -21.39 6.42
CA THR A 111 14.43 -20.29 6.57
C THR A 111 14.12 -19.16 5.59
N GLY A 112 14.47 -17.93 5.96
CA GLY A 112 14.37 -16.78 5.06
C GLY A 112 15.25 -16.93 3.80
N LEU A 113 16.40 -17.62 3.90
CA LEU A 113 17.24 -17.88 2.72
C LEU A 113 16.55 -18.77 1.68
N GLU A 114 15.79 -19.78 2.12
CA GLU A 114 14.96 -20.58 1.20
C GLU A 114 13.88 -19.72 0.55
N GLY A 115 13.26 -18.82 1.30
CA GLY A 115 12.30 -17.84 0.77
C GLY A 115 12.93 -16.88 -0.23
N ALA A 116 14.16 -16.43 0.00
CA ALA A 116 14.90 -15.61 -0.95
C ALA A 116 15.21 -16.40 -2.24
N ALA A 117 15.54 -17.68 -2.14
CA ALA A 117 15.74 -18.53 -3.31
C ALA A 117 14.45 -18.63 -4.14
N VAL A 118 13.27 -18.76 -3.51
CA VAL A 118 11.98 -18.75 -4.21
C VAL A 118 11.74 -17.42 -4.91
N TYR A 119 12.19 -16.31 -4.33
CA TYR A 119 12.01 -14.97 -4.92
C TYR A 119 12.93 -14.70 -6.12
N PHE A 120 14.20 -15.11 -6.04
CA PHE A 120 15.21 -14.79 -7.06
C PHE A 120 15.43 -15.88 -8.10
N ILE A 121 15.13 -17.14 -7.79
CA ILE A 121 15.33 -18.24 -8.72
C ILE A 121 14.03 -18.53 -9.46
N PRO A 122 13.95 -18.25 -10.77
CA PRO A 122 12.74 -18.48 -11.54
C PRO A 122 12.47 -19.98 -11.67
N ASN A 123 11.24 -20.39 -11.39
CA ASN A 123 10.77 -21.75 -11.61
C ASN A 123 9.92 -21.79 -12.89
N PHE A 124 10.38 -22.51 -13.89
CA PHE A 124 9.69 -22.70 -15.17
C PHE A 124 8.90 -24.01 -15.25
N GLU A 125 8.84 -24.79 -14.17
CA GLU A 125 8.08 -26.05 -14.14
C GLU A 125 6.58 -25.79 -14.37
N GLY A 126 6.01 -26.49 -15.33
CA GLY A 126 4.61 -26.34 -15.71
C GLY A 126 4.26 -24.97 -16.35
N LEU A 127 5.26 -24.20 -16.81
CA LEU A 127 5.04 -22.96 -17.54
C LEU A 127 4.60 -23.27 -18.97
N THR A 128 3.32 -23.08 -19.26
CA THR A 128 2.78 -23.13 -20.62
C THR A 128 2.78 -21.73 -21.24
N PHE A 129 2.74 -21.63 -22.58
CA PHE A 129 2.63 -20.33 -23.27
C PHE A 129 1.43 -19.50 -22.78
N LYS A 130 0.30 -20.15 -22.48
CA LYS A 130 -0.87 -19.50 -21.93
C LYS A 130 -0.61 -18.91 -20.53
N LYS A 131 0.02 -19.68 -19.64
CA LYS A 131 0.42 -19.19 -18.30
C LYS A 131 1.40 -18.02 -18.41
N PHE A 132 2.38 -18.11 -19.31
CA PHE A 132 3.35 -17.02 -19.54
C PHE A 132 2.63 -15.73 -19.95
N LEU A 133 1.69 -15.79 -20.89
CA LEU A 133 0.92 -14.60 -21.30
C LEU A 133 0.10 -14.01 -20.12
N TYR A 134 -0.53 -14.84 -19.30
CA TYR A 134 -1.24 -14.34 -18.12
C TYR A 134 -0.29 -13.67 -17.12
N THR A 135 0.86 -14.28 -16.85
CA THR A 135 1.89 -13.69 -15.97
C THR A 135 2.36 -12.33 -16.48
N VAL A 136 2.57 -12.20 -17.80
CA VAL A 136 2.94 -10.91 -18.40
C VAL A 136 1.82 -9.88 -18.25
N LEU A 137 0.56 -10.26 -18.50
CA LEU A 137 -0.60 -9.36 -18.32
C LEU A 137 -0.77 -8.91 -16.87
N ASP A 138 -0.60 -9.82 -15.92
CA ASP A 138 -0.67 -9.50 -14.49
C ASP A 138 0.46 -8.56 -14.08
N ALA A 139 1.69 -8.81 -14.54
CA ALA A 139 2.83 -7.94 -14.30
C ALA A 139 2.61 -6.53 -14.91
N MET A 140 2.07 -6.46 -16.13
CA MET A 140 1.72 -5.17 -16.75
C MET A 140 0.63 -4.44 -15.96
N GLY A 141 -0.40 -5.14 -15.50
CA GLY A 141 -1.45 -4.57 -14.66
C GLY A 141 -0.89 -3.99 -13.35
N GLN A 142 0.03 -4.70 -12.71
CA GLN A 142 0.71 -4.24 -11.52
C GLN A 142 1.58 -3.00 -11.77
N LEU A 143 2.33 -2.96 -12.87
CA LEU A 143 3.12 -1.79 -13.28
C LEU A 143 2.25 -0.58 -13.55
N PHE A 144 1.12 -0.74 -14.23
CA PHE A 144 0.20 0.37 -14.48
C PHE A 144 -0.35 0.96 -13.19
N TYR A 145 -0.63 0.10 -12.20
CA TYR A 145 -1.08 0.54 -10.89
C TYR A 145 0.02 1.27 -10.12
N SER A 146 1.22 0.69 -10.03
CA SER A 146 2.37 1.24 -9.30
C SER A 146 2.81 2.59 -9.87
N LEU A 147 2.95 2.70 -11.19
CA LEU A 147 3.33 3.92 -11.88
C LEU A 147 2.16 4.92 -12.06
N SER A 148 0.97 4.60 -11.55
CA SER A 148 -0.24 5.43 -11.70
C SER A 148 -0.60 5.76 -13.16
N ILE A 149 -0.30 4.86 -14.09
CA ILE A 149 -0.61 5.01 -15.52
C ILE A 149 -2.12 4.84 -15.71
N ALA A 150 -2.70 5.60 -16.62
CA ALA A 150 -4.13 5.64 -16.93
C ALA A 150 -5.05 6.21 -15.82
N MET A 151 -4.50 6.62 -14.67
CA MET A 151 -5.26 7.22 -13.55
C MET A 151 -5.34 8.75 -13.63
N GLY A 152 -4.81 9.40 -14.68
CA GLY A 152 -4.78 10.86 -14.78
C GLY A 152 -3.76 11.56 -13.87
N ILE A 153 -3.14 10.85 -12.92
CA ILE A 153 -2.18 11.41 -11.95
C ILE A 153 -0.96 11.97 -12.67
N MET A 154 -0.36 11.20 -13.57
CA MET A 154 0.81 11.64 -14.35
C MET A 154 0.51 12.84 -15.24
N ILE A 155 -0.71 12.92 -15.79
CA ILE A 155 -1.18 14.08 -16.59
C ILE A 155 -1.31 15.30 -15.67
N THR A 156 -1.91 15.14 -14.49
CA THR A 156 -2.08 16.22 -13.53
C THR A 156 -0.73 16.77 -13.08
N TYR A 157 0.20 15.92 -12.67
CA TYR A 157 1.55 16.36 -12.27
C TYR A 157 2.35 16.91 -13.45
N GLY A 158 2.23 16.33 -14.64
CA GLY A 158 2.85 16.87 -15.84
C GLY A 158 2.39 18.30 -16.15
N SER A 159 1.12 18.64 -15.87
CA SER A 159 0.61 19.99 -16.05
C SER A 159 1.18 21.03 -15.08
N TYR A 160 1.73 20.57 -13.94
CA TYR A 160 2.38 21.43 -12.93
C TYR A 160 3.89 21.59 -13.14
N MET A 161 4.49 20.83 -14.07
CA MET A 161 5.92 20.91 -14.33
C MET A 161 6.31 22.23 -15.00
N LYS A 162 7.50 22.72 -14.66
CA LYS A 162 8.07 23.91 -15.30
C LYS A 162 8.44 23.59 -16.76
N LYS A 163 8.38 24.61 -17.63
CA LYS A 163 8.66 24.45 -19.07
C LYS A 163 10.09 24.01 -19.41
N ASP A 164 11.04 24.26 -18.50
CA ASP A 164 12.45 23.90 -18.63
C ASP A 164 12.79 22.52 -18.01
N ALA A 165 11.80 21.84 -17.44
CA ALA A 165 11.99 20.52 -16.83
C ALA A 165 12.26 19.44 -17.89
N ASN A 166 13.28 18.60 -17.65
CA ASN A 166 13.59 17.46 -18.51
C ASN A 166 12.69 16.28 -18.18
N LEU A 167 11.64 16.10 -18.99
CA LEU A 167 10.64 15.02 -18.81
C LEU A 167 11.26 13.62 -18.88
N VAL A 168 12.16 13.39 -19.83
CA VAL A 168 12.79 12.07 -20.01
C VAL A 168 13.59 11.68 -18.75
N LYS A 169 14.37 12.61 -18.21
CA LYS A 169 15.13 12.39 -16.98
C LYS A 169 14.19 12.08 -15.80
N SER A 170 13.08 12.80 -15.70
CA SER A 170 12.10 12.58 -14.62
C SER A 170 11.42 11.21 -14.74
N VAL A 171 11.03 10.80 -15.94
CA VAL A 171 10.42 9.49 -16.19
C VAL A 171 11.40 8.36 -15.85
N ASN A 172 12.64 8.43 -16.34
CA ASN A 172 13.66 7.43 -16.05
C ASN A 172 13.95 7.31 -14.54
N GLN A 173 13.94 8.42 -13.80
CA GLN A 173 14.10 8.39 -12.35
C GLN A 173 12.92 7.69 -11.67
N ILE A 174 11.69 7.98 -12.07
CA ILE A 174 10.49 7.31 -11.52
C ILE A 174 10.59 5.80 -11.74
N GLU A 175 10.89 5.38 -12.96
CA GLU A 175 11.01 3.97 -13.33
C GLU A 175 12.07 3.23 -12.51
N ILE A 176 13.27 3.81 -12.37
CA ILE A 176 14.36 3.21 -11.58
C ILE A 176 13.99 3.10 -10.10
N PHE A 177 13.41 4.15 -9.52
CA PHE A 177 13.03 4.14 -8.10
C PHE A 177 11.86 3.21 -7.84
N ASP A 178 10.83 3.19 -8.67
CA ASP A 178 9.68 2.29 -8.53
C ASP A 178 10.13 0.83 -8.58
N THR A 179 10.88 0.46 -9.60
CA THR A 179 11.41 -0.91 -9.75
C THR A 179 12.35 -1.29 -8.59
N GLY A 180 13.26 -0.39 -8.21
CA GLY A 180 14.20 -0.63 -7.13
C GLY A 180 13.51 -0.85 -5.78
N ILE A 181 12.54 0.00 -5.43
CA ILE A 181 11.78 -0.13 -4.18
C ILE A 181 10.90 -1.38 -4.20
N ALA A 182 10.28 -1.72 -5.34
CA ALA A 182 9.48 -2.94 -5.47
C ALA A 182 10.33 -4.20 -5.24
N LEU A 183 11.54 -4.28 -5.81
CA LEU A 183 12.47 -5.38 -5.57
C LEU A 183 12.90 -5.48 -4.10
N LEU A 184 13.20 -4.34 -3.47
CA LEU A 184 13.57 -4.31 -2.05
C LEU A 184 12.40 -4.72 -1.14
N ALA A 185 11.19 -4.27 -1.44
CA ALA A 185 9.99 -4.65 -0.69
C ALA A 185 9.69 -6.16 -0.84
N GLY A 186 9.85 -6.71 -2.05
CA GLY A 186 9.76 -8.14 -2.29
C GLY A 186 10.79 -8.93 -1.48
N MET A 187 12.05 -8.47 -1.45
CA MET A 187 13.11 -9.08 -0.65
C MET A 187 12.83 -8.99 0.87
N MET A 188 12.12 -7.97 1.32
CA MET A 188 11.69 -7.85 2.72
C MET A 188 10.54 -8.81 3.06
N ILE A 189 9.55 -8.90 2.18
CA ILE A 189 8.29 -9.59 2.47
C ILE A 189 8.39 -11.09 2.18
N ILE A 190 8.87 -11.48 1.01
CA ILE A 190 8.81 -12.88 0.55
C ILE A 190 9.61 -13.85 1.42
N PRO A 191 10.87 -13.55 1.80
CA PRO A 191 11.61 -14.42 2.73
C PRO A 191 10.93 -14.59 4.09
N ALA A 192 10.39 -13.48 4.62
CA ALA A 192 9.68 -13.50 5.89
C ALA A 192 8.40 -14.34 5.80
N VAL A 193 7.58 -14.12 4.77
CA VAL A 193 6.35 -14.90 4.53
C VAL A 193 6.65 -16.38 4.37
N TYR A 194 7.67 -16.72 3.58
CA TYR A 194 8.06 -18.10 3.38
C TYR A 194 8.47 -18.80 4.68
N ALA A 195 9.25 -18.11 5.52
CA ALA A 195 9.67 -18.66 6.80
C ALA A 195 8.48 -18.98 7.71
N PHE A 196 7.45 -18.12 7.76
CA PHE A 196 6.29 -18.32 8.64
C PHE A 196 5.17 -19.17 8.04
N SER A 197 4.90 -19.07 6.74
CA SER A 197 3.69 -19.64 6.12
C SER A 197 3.97 -20.49 4.87
N GLY A 198 5.23 -20.66 4.47
CA GLY A 198 5.58 -21.36 3.24
C GLY A 198 5.07 -20.65 1.98
N THR A 199 5.00 -21.36 0.87
CA THR A 199 4.52 -20.85 -0.41
C THR A 199 3.03 -20.51 -0.41
N GLU A 200 2.23 -21.18 0.42
CA GLU A 200 0.78 -20.94 0.53
C GLU A 200 0.47 -19.54 1.08
N GLY A 201 1.30 -19.02 1.99
CA GLY A 201 1.15 -17.68 2.54
C GLY A 201 1.40 -16.54 1.55
N MET A 202 2.05 -16.81 0.41
CA MET A 202 2.42 -15.77 -0.56
C MET A 202 1.24 -15.22 -1.36
N SER A 203 0.12 -15.92 -1.40
CA SER A 203 -1.09 -15.49 -2.11
C SER A 203 -2.01 -14.58 -1.28
N ALA A 204 -1.63 -14.20 -0.07
CA ALA A 204 -2.52 -13.60 0.92
C ALA A 204 -2.82 -12.09 0.72
N GLY A 205 -2.35 -11.44 -0.36
CA GLY A 205 -2.65 -10.04 -0.63
C GLY A 205 -2.30 -9.10 0.56
N PRO A 206 -3.25 -8.29 1.07
CA PRO A 206 -2.99 -7.39 2.21
C PRO A 206 -2.55 -8.11 3.49
N GLY A 207 -2.83 -9.39 3.64
CA GLY A 207 -2.38 -10.20 4.76
C GLY A 207 -0.86 -10.25 4.90
N LEU A 208 -0.11 -10.13 3.79
CA LEU A 208 1.34 -10.06 3.84
C LEU A 208 1.83 -8.91 4.75
N MET A 209 1.22 -7.75 4.65
CA MET A 209 1.61 -6.57 5.42
C MET A 209 1.00 -6.55 6.83
N PHE A 210 -0.25 -6.97 6.97
CA PHE A 210 -1.00 -6.81 8.22
C PHE A 210 -1.02 -8.07 9.11
N ILE A 211 -0.58 -9.22 8.60
CA ILE A 211 -0.48 -10.45 9.38
C ILE A 211 0.98 -10.89 9.52
N THR A 212 1.72 -11.00 8.42
CA THR A 212 3.06 -11.59 8.45
C THR A 212 4.11 -10.65 9.03
N LEU A 213 4.17 -9.38 8.60
CA LEU A 213 5.16 -8.45 9.12
C LEU A 213 5.03 -8.18 10.63
N PRO A 214 3.83 -8.03 11.23
CA PRO A 214 3.69 -7.97 12.68
C PRO A 214 4.28 -9.18 13.41
N LYS A 215 4.14 -10.40 12.85
CA LYS A 215 4.78 -11.60 13.43
C LYS A 215 6.30 -11.52 13.37
N VAL A 216 6.86 -11.00 12.26
CA VAL A 216 8.30 -10.74 12.15
C VAL A 216 8.76 -9.74 13.21
N PHE A 217 8.05 -8.63 13.39
CA PHE A 217 8.39 -7.64 14.40
C PHE A 217 8.26 -8.22 15.82
N ALA A 218 7.21 -8.98 16.11
CA ALA A 218 7.06 -9.65 17.41
C ALA A 218 8.22 -10.61 17.72
N SER A 219 8.80 -11.27 16.71
CA SER A 219 9.97 -12.14 16.90
C SER A 219 11.24 -11.39 17.32
N LEU A 220 11.30 -10.08 17.10
CA LEU A 220 12.39 -9.19 17.52
C LEU A 220 12.25 -8.69 18.97
N GLY A 221 11.19 -9.06 19.69
CA GLY A 221 10.93 -8.60 21.05
C GLY A 221 10.74 -7.08 21.16
N ALA A 222 11.29 -6.46 22.19
CA ALA A 222 11.14 -5.01 22.44
C ALA A 222 11.69 -4.13 21.27
N PHE A 223 12.72 -4.59 20.59
CA PHE A 223 13.26 -3.88 19.43
C PHE A 223 12.27 -3.90 18.25
N GLY A 224 11.48 -4.96 18.12
CA GLY A 224 10.43 -5.09 17.11
C GLY A 224 9.28 -4.09 17.29
N GLU A 225 8.95 -3.70 18.52
CA GLU A 225 7.98 -2.63 18.78
C GLU A 225 8.43 -1.31 18.14
N PHE A 226 9.69 -0.93 18.32
CA PHE A 226 10.25 0.30 17.78
C PHE A 226 10.33 0.25 16.24
N ILE A 227 10.82 -0.86 15.69
CA ILE A 227 10.89 -1.03 14.21
C ILE A 227 9.50 -1.03 13.59
N GLY A 228 8.54 -1.75 14.19
CA GLY A 228 7.17 -1.79 13.71
C GLY A 228 6.52 -0.40 13.72
N LEU A 229 6.75 0.39 14.78
CA LEU A 229 6.27 1.77 14.84
C LEU A 229 6.83 2.61 13.67
N ILE A 230 8.16 2.61 13.50
CA ILE A 230 8.81 3.37 12.43
C ILE A 230 8.32 2.89 11.07
N PHE A 231 8.19 1.58 10.87
CA PHE A 231 7.69 1.00 9.63
C PHE A 231 6.26 1.50 9.32
N PHE A 232 5.31 1.36 10.25
CA PHE A 232 3.92 1.78 10.00
C PHE A 232 3.76 3.30 9.91
N VAL A 233 4.56 4.10 10.60
CA VAL A 233 4.62 5.55 10.40
C VAL A 233 5.02 5.89 8.97
N MET A 234 6.06 5.25 8.44
CA MET A 234 6.53 5.51 7.08
C MET A 234 5.57 4.98 6.02
N VAL A 235 4.98 3.79 6.24
CA VAL A 235 3.93 3.28 5.35
C VAL A 235 2.73 4.22 5.35
N LEU A 236 2.38 4.83 6.50
CA LEU A 236 1.34 5.84 6.55
C LEU A 236 1.68 7.06 5.68
N PHE A 237 2.92 7.57 5.77
CA PHE A 237 3.33 8.70 4.93
C PHE A 237 3.35 8.34 3.44
N ALA A 238 3.82 7.15 3.08
CA ALA A 238 3.75 6.65 1.71
C ALA A 238 2.31 6.53 1.21
N ALA A 239 1.41 6.00 2.05
CA ALA A 239 -0.01 5.91 1.73
C ALA A 239 -0.66 7.30 1.59
N LEU A 240 -0.32 8.25 2.47
CA LEU A 240 -0.84 9.62 2.39
C LEU A 240 -0.40 10.31 1.10
N THR A 241 0.87 10.24 0.72
CA THR A 241 1.36 10.89 -0.51
C THR A 241 0.64 10.36 -1.74
N SER A 242 0.43 9.05 -1.83
CA SER A 242 -0.31 8.43 -2.93
C SER A 242 -1.80 8.80 -2.92
N ALA A 243 -2.46 8.74 -1.76
CA ALA A 243 -3.87 9.11 -1.63
C ALA A 243 -4.13 10.56 -2.03
N ILE A 244 -3.25 11.48 -1.63
CA ILE A 244 -3.34 12.89 -2.00
C ILE A 244 -3.21 13.06 -3.51
N SER A 245 -2.30 12.33 -4.16
CA SER A 245 -2.12 12.36 -5.60
C SER A 245 -3.37 11.90 -6.35
N ILE A 246 -4.03 10.85 -5.86
CA ILE A 246 -5.29 10.36 -6.42
C ILE A 246 -6.40 11.40 -6.25
N LEU A 247 -6.54 11.97 -5.04
CA LEU A 247 -7.56 12.99 -4.76
C LEU A 247 -7.31 14.27 -5.57
N GLU A 248 -6.06 14.68 -5.74
CA GLU A 248 -5.68 15.83 -6.57
C GLU A 248 -6.05 15.61 -8.04
N ALA A 249 -5.79 14.43 -8.60
CA ALA A 249 -6.16 14.11 -9.98
C ALA A 249 -7.67 14.19 -10.22
N ILE A 250 -8.48 13.70 -9.27
CA ILE A 250 -9.94 13.81 -9.32
C ILE A 250 -10.38 15.27 -9.20
N THR A 251 -9.80 15.98 -8.24
CA THR A 251 -10.14 17.39 -7.96
C THR A 251 -9.80 18.29 -9.13
N SER A 252 -8.59 18.16 -9.70
CA SER A 252 -8.15 18.98 -10.85
C SER A 252 -9.02 18.74 -12.09
N SER A 253 -9.39 17.47 -12.36
CA SER A 253 -10.27 17.11 -13.47
C SER A 253 -11.64 17.79 -13.35
N VAL A 254 -12.20 17.86 -12.15
CA VAL A 254 -13.49 18.52 -11.90
C VAL A 254 -13.36 20.04 -11.98
N MET A 255 -12.27 20.61 -11.45
CA MET A 255 -11.97 22.03 -11.57
C MET A 255 -11.93 22.47 -13.05
N ASP A 256 -11.23 21.71 -13.88
CA ASP A 256 -11.08 22.02 -15.30
C ASP A 256 -12.38 21.90 -16.08
N LYS A 257 -13.17 20.86 -15.80
CA LYS A 257 -14.41 20.59 -16.50
C LYS A 257 -15.51 21.58 -16.13
N PHE A 258 -15.69 21.85 -14.84
CA PHE A 258 -16.81 22.65 -14.32
C PHE A 258 -16.41 24.09 -13.97
N LYS A 259 -15.13 24.44 -14.12
CA LYS A 259 -14.57 25.75 -13.72
C LYS A 259 -14.82 26.09 -12.26
N TRP A 260 -14.85 25.08 -11.39
CA TRP A 260 -15.04 25.28 -9.95
C TRP A 260 -13.74 25.74 -9.28
N SER A 261 -13.92 26.49 -8.18
CA SER A 261 -12.77 26.82 -7.33
C SER A 261 -12.23 25.53 -6.67
N ARG A 262 -10.93 25.50 -6.37
CA ARG A 262 -10.28 24.37 -5.70
C ARG A 262 -11.03 23.94 -4.43
N LYS A 263 -11.39 24.91 -3.57
CA LYS A 263 -12.11 24.63 -2.32
C LYS A 263 -13.41 23.88 -2.54
N LYS A 264 -14.22 24.33 -3.51
CA LYS A 264 -15.50 23.70 -3.86
C LYS A 264 -15.29 22.31 -4.45
N ALA A 265 -14.37 22.16 -5.39
CA ALA A 265 -14.09 20.89 -6.03
C ALA A 265 -13.55 19.85 -5.01
N THR A 266 -12.57 20.24 -4.19
CA THR A 266 -12.01 19.34 -3.16
C THR A 266 -13.08 18.90 -2.15
N LEU A 267 -13.93 19.83 -1.69
CA LEU A 267 -14.98 19.51 -0.72
C LEU A 267 -15.97 18.48 -1.29
N ILE A 268 -16.45 18.71 -2.52
CA ILE A 268 -17.44 17.83 -3.15
C ILE A 268 -16.83 16.45 -3.45
N MET A 269 -15.59 16.41 -3.98
CA MET A 269 -14.92 15.16 -4.29
C MET A 269 -14.58 14.37 -3.01
N ALA A 270 -14.07 15.04 -1.99
CA ALA A 270 -13.78 14.38 -0.71
C ALA A 270 -15.07 13.87 -0.03
N ALA A 271 -16.16 14.64 -0.04
CA ALA A 271 -17.41 14.20 0.54
C ALA A 271 -18.01 12.99 -0.19
N SER A 272 -18.00 12.99 -1.54
CA SER A 272 -18.53 11.88 -2.33
C SER A 272 -17.70 10.60 -2.13
N THR A 273 -16.38 10.69 -2.19
CA THR A 273 -15.49 9.55 -1.99
C THR A 273 -15.51 9.06 -0.54
N PHE A 274 -15.71 9.93 0.42
CA PHE A 274 -15.88 9.58 1.83
C PHE A 274 -17.09 8.67 2.07
N VAL A 275 -18.25 9.02 1.50
CA VAL A 275 -19.46 8.16 1.58
C VAL A 275 -19.17 6.78 0.99
N ILE A 276 -18.50 6.73 -0.15
CA ILE A 276 -18.14 5.44 -0.77
C ILE A 276 -17.15 4.67 0.11
N SER A 277 -16.18 5.33 0.75
CA SER A 277 -15.24 4.68 1.67
C SER A 277 -15.93 4.00 2.85
N ILE A 278 -17.00 4.63 3.39
CA ILE A 278 -17.83 4.00 4.45
C ILE A 278 -18.51 2.74 3.91
N LEU A 279 -19.09 2.81 2.70
CA LEU A 279 -19.73 1.64 2.08
C LEU A 279 -18.71 0.51 1.85
N VAL A 280 -17.49 0.82 1.43
CA VAL A 280 -16.40 -0.18 1.29
C VAL A 280 -16.05 -0.79 2.64
N CYS A 281 -15.94 -0.02 3.72
CA CYS A 281 -15.72 -0.56 5.07
C CYS A 281 -16.84 -1.53 5.49
N LEU A 282 -18.11 -1.17 5.23
CA LEU A 282 -19.27 -1.99 5.55
C LEU A 282 -19.33 -3.27 4.69
N GLY A 283 -18.67 -3.29 3.54
CA GLY A 283 -18.56 -4.48 2.69
C GLY A 283 -17.80 -5.64 3.36
N TYR A 284 -16.99 -5.39 4.39
CA TYR A 284 -16.31 -6.45 5.15
C TYR A 284 -17.16 -7.06 6.27
N ASN A 285 -18.32 -6.48 6.58
CA ASN A 285 -19.21 -6.93 7.66
C ASN A 285 -20.68 -6.90 7.28
N VAL A 286 -21.35 -5.74 7.37
CA VAL A 286 -22.81 -5.59 7.21
C VAL A 286 -23.28 -5.92 5.78
N PHE A 287 -22.49 -5.50 4.78
CA PHE A 287 -22.79 -5.71 3.35
C PHE A 287 -21.86 -6.76 2.73
N TYR A 288 -21.34 -7.68 3.54
CA TYR A 288 -20.48 -8.74 3.01
C TYR A 288 -21.25 -9.59 2.00
N PHE A 289 -20.67 -9.74 0.81
CA PHE A 289 -21.13 -10.67 -0.21
C PHE A 289 -19.91 -11.25 -0.95
N ASP A 290 -19.97 -12.52 -1.27
CA ASP A 290 -18.91 -13.23 -1.97
C ASP A 290 -19.23 -13.30 -3.47
N LEU A 291 -18.47 -12.56 -4.28
CA LEU A 291 -18.54 -12.61 -5.74
C LEU A 291 -17.42 -13.51 -6.27
N LYS A 292 -17.78 -14.72 -6.67
CA LYS A 292 -16.85 -15.61 -7.38
C LYS A 292 -16.80 -15.21 -8.85
N PHE A 293 -15.70 -14.57 -9.23
CA PHE A 293 -15.43 -14.34 -10.65
C PHE A 293 -14.95 -15.64 -11.32
N PRO A 294 -15.30 -15.87 -12.62
CA PRO A 294 -14.90 -17.09 -13.34
C PRO A 294 -13.42 -17.23 -13.63
N THR A 295 -12.59 -16.28 -13.17
CA THR A 295 -11.15 -16.23 -13.33
C THR A 295 -10.37 -16.60 -12.05
N GLY A 296 -10.96 -17.46 -11.24
CA GLY A 296 -10.33 -17.96 -10.01
C GLY A 296 -9.19 -18.91 -10.25
#